data_8b5966186ed6fa082cd42f04dc625ac3
#
_entry.id   8b5966186ed6fa082cd42f04dc625ac3
#
_cell.length_a   1.000
_cell.length_b   1.000
_cell.length_c   1.000
_cell.angle_alpha   90.00
_cell.angle_beta   90.00
_cell.angle_gamma   90.00
#
_symmetry.space_group_name_H-M   'P 1'
#
loop_
_entity.id
_entity.type
_entity.pdbx_description
1 polymer ?
#
loop_
_entity_poly.entity_id
_entity_poly.type
_entity_poly.pdbx_seq_one_letter_code
_entity_poly.pdbx_strand_id
1 'polypeptide(L)'
;MEILRQMNGRRLDAIFCCCGGGGLLAGVAAYVKQVRPDVKVYGVEASDAAGMTASLEAGAPVVLDHVGLFADGAAVKAVGTETYRLCAKYVDGMVTVDNDEICAGIKQGFEDTRCVLEPAGALALAGVGAVACLQDEARARS
;
A
#
# COMPACT_ATOMS: atom_id res chain seq x y z
N MET A 1 -13.69 8.69 2.63
CA MET A 1 -14.36 10.02 2.45
C MET A 1 -13.39 11.19 2.66
N GLU A 2 -12.62 11.20 3.73
CA GLU A 2 -11.73 12.32 4.08
C GLU A 2 -10.70 12.67 3.00
N ILE A 3 -9.98 11.68 2.46
CA ILE A 3 -9.01 11.86 1.36
C ILE A 3 -9.64 12.63 0.19
N LEU A 4 -10.79 12.17 -0.30
CA LEU A 4 -11.45 12.82 -1.44
C LEU A 4 -11.92 14.24 -1.12
N ARG A 5 -12.34 14.49 0.12
CA ARG A 5 -12.73 15.83 0.58
C ARG A 5 -11.52 16.77 0.65
N GLN A 6 -10.38 16.29 1.17
CA GLN A 6 -9.15 17.09 1.27
C GLN A 6 -8.53 17.36 -0.11
N MET A 7 -8.70 16.47 -1.07
CA MET A 7 -8.31 16.70 -2.46
C MET A 7 -9.11 17.83 -3.13
N ASN A 8 -10.32 18.12 -2.65
CA ASN A 8 -11.12 19.27 -3.06
C ASN A 8 -11.17 19.51 -4.57
N GLY A 9 -11.48 18.47 -5.34
CA GLY A 9 -11.55 18.52 -6.80
C GLY A 9 -10.20 18.54 -7.54
N ARG A 10 -9.08 18.50 -6.84
CA ARG A 10 -7.76 18.33 -7.47
C ARG A 10 -7.68 16.98 -8.17
N ARG A 11 -6.84 16.91 -9.18
CA ARG A 11 -6.53 15.64 -9.86
C ARG A 11 -5.99 14.62 -8.86
N LEU A 12 -6.55 13.43 -8.91
CA LEU A 12 -6.13 12.28 -8.09
C LEU A 12 -6.12 11.06 -9.01
N ASP A 13 -4.95 10.55 -9.31
CA ASP A 13 -4.78 9.41 -10.20
C ASP A 13 -4.72 8.08 -9.43
N ALA A 14 -4.05 8.09 -8.27
CA ALA A 14 -3.89 6.89 -7.45
C ALA A 14 -3.82 7.20 -5.96
N ILE A 15 -4.17 6.20 -5.14
CA ILE A 15 -4.01 6.19 -3.69
C ILE A 15 -3.17 4.96 -3.34
N PHE A 16 -2.13 5.15 -2.55
CA PHE A 16 -1.31 4.09 -1.96
C PHE A 16 -1.65 3.95 -0.48
N CYS A 17 -1.98 2.75 -0.05
CA CYS A 17 -2.34 2.46 1.33
C CYS A 17 -1.42 1.41 1.91
N CYS A 18 -0.86 1.65 3.09
CA CYS A 18 -0.18 0.60 3.84
C CYS A 18 -1.17 -0.54 4.16
N CYS A 19 -0.70 -1.77 4.07
CA CYS A 19 -1.49 -2.96 4.27
C CYS A 19 -0.82 -3.90 5.28
N GLY A 20 -1.49 -4.15 6.40
CA GLY A 20 -1.24 -5.26 7.29
C GLY A 20 -2.41 -6.23 7.18
N GLY A 21 -3.34 -6.27 8.13
CA GLY A 21 -4.55 -7.12 8.06
C GLY A 21 -5.55 -6.74 6.96
N GLY A 22 -5.30 -5.66 6.21
CA GLY A 22 -6.08 -5.23 5.05
C GLY A 22 -7.26 -4.30 5.36
N GLY A 23 -7.52 -3.94 6.64
CA GLY A 23 -8.69 -3.14 7.02
C GLY A 23 -8.73 -1.75 6.39
N LEU A 24 -7.61 -1.01 6.45
CA LEU A 24 -7.48 0.31 5.84
C LEU A 24 -7.64 0.22 4.32
N LEU A 25 -6.86 -0.64 3.69
CA LEU A 25 -6.86 -0.82 2.23
C LEU A 25 -8.24 -1.21 1.71
N ALA A 26 -8.88 -2.21 2.32
CA ALA A 26 -10.22 -2.68 1.94
C ALA A 26 -11.27 -1.56 2.06
N GLY A 27 -11.25 -0.80 3.16
CA GLY A 27 -12.18 0.29 3.39
C GLY A 27 -12.00 1.44 2.40
N VAL A 28 -10.76 1.85 2.15
CA VAL A 28 -10.43 2.89 1.16
C VAL A 28 -10.84 2.44 -0.25
N ALA A 29 -10.42 1.24 -0.66
CA ALA A 29 -10.69 0.74 -2.00
C ALA A 29 -12.21 0.60 -2.24
N ALA A 30 -12.94 -0.03 -1.32
CA ALA A 30 -14.39 -0.20 -1.45
C ALA A 30 -15.11 1.15 -1.59
N TYR A 31 -14.73 2.15 -0.80
CA TYR A 31 -15.35 3.47 -0.89
C TYR A 31 -14.95 4.21 -2.16
N VAL A 32 -13.65 4.27 -2.47
CA VAL A 32 -13.15 5.01 -3.63
C VAL A 32 -13.74 4.46 -4.93
N LYS A 33 -13.78 3.14 -5.09
CA LYS A 33 -14.35 2.52 -6.29
C LYS A 33 -15.85 2.76 -6.50
N GLN A 34 -16.58 3.12 -5.44
CA GLN A 34 -18.00 3.49 -5.56
C GLN A 34 -18.19 4.94 -6.04
N VAL A 35 -17.32 5.87 -5.60
CA VAL A 35 -17.50 7.31 -5.84
C VAL A 35 -16.54 7.89 -6.88
N ARG A 36 -15.39 7.29 -7.07
CA ARG A 36 -14.35 7.65 -8.05
C ARG A 36 -13.68 6.39 -8.62
N PRO A 37 -14.40 5.61 -9.46
CA PRO A 37 -13.88 4.36 -10.03
C PRO A 37 -12.66 4.57 -10.95
N ASP A 38 -12.44 5.79 -11.42
CA ASP A 38 -11.29 6.21 -12.20
C ASP A 38 -9.98 6.23 -11.37
N VAL A 39 -10.05 6.45 -10.06
CA VAL A 39 -8.88 6.50 -9.18
C VAL A 39 -8.37 5.08 -8.88
N LYS A 40 -7.07 4.87 -9.09
CA LYS A 40 -6.42 3.61 -8.75
C LYS A 40 -6.15 3.51 -7.26
N VAL A 41 -6.27 2.30 -6.70
CA VAL A 41 -5.96 2.02 -5.29
C VAL A 41 -4.97 0.88 -5.21
N TYR A 42 -3.81 1.15 -4.64
CA TYR A 42 -2.73 0.18 -4.45
C TYR A 42 -2.51 -0.08 -2.97
N GLY A 43 -2.34 -1.36 -2.61
CA GLY A 43 -1.85 -1.75 -1.30
C GLY A 43 -0.32 -1.79 -1.29
N VAL A 44 0.29 -1.42 -0.17
CA VAL A 44 1.74 -1.50 0.00
C VAL A 44 2.06 -2.32 1.24
N GLU A 45 2.88 -3.34 1.10
CA GLU A 45 3.33 -4.24 2.15
C GLU A 45 4.86 -4.27 2.22
N ALA A 46 5.39 -4.54 3.42
CA ALA A 46 6.79 -4.92 3.55
C ALA A 46 7.00 -6.30 2.91
N SER A 47 8.08 -6.50 2.18
CA SER A 47 8.36 -7.75 1.43
C SER A 47 8.43 -8.99 2.33
N ASP A 48 8.83 -8.80 3.60
CA ASP A 48 8.91 -9.84 4.63
C ASP A 48 7.63 -10.00 5.46
N ALA A 49 6.54 -9.28 5.11
CA ALA A 49 5.22 -9.36 5.74
C ALA A 49 4.08 -9.19 4.72
N ALA A 50 4.25 -9.70 3.49
CA ALA A 50 3.36 -9.49 2.35
C ALA A 50 2.18 -10.50 2.33
N GLY A 51 1.34 -10.49 3.37
CA GLY A 51 0.25 -11.45 3.55
C GLY A 51 -0.92 -11.24 2.59
N MET A 52 -1.27 -10.00 2.27
CA MET A 52 -2.34 -9.71 1.30
C MET A 52 -1.90 -10.03 -0.12
N THR A 53 -0.67 -9.70 -0.50
CA THR A 53 -0.09 -10.06 -1.80
C THR A 53 -0.12 -11.56 -1.99
N ALA A 54 0.43 -12.34 -1.05
CA ALA A 54 0.41 -13.80 -1.11
C ALA A 54 -1.02 -14.37 -1.19
N SER A 55 -1.96 -13.77 -0.45
CA SER A 55 -3.36 -14.20 -0.45
C SER A 55 -4.05 -13.94 -1.80
N LEU A 56 -3.79 -12.78 -2.41
CA LEU A 56 -4.35 -12.44 -3.72
C LEU A 56 -3.79 -13.33 -4.83
N GLU A 57 -2.49 -13.64 -4.78
CA GLU A 57 -1.84 -14.57 -5.72
C GLU A 57 -2.35 -16.01 -5.58
N ALA A 58 -2.56 -16.45 -4.33
CA ALA A 58 -3.10 -17.80 -4.05
C ALA A 58 -4.60 -17.92 -4.34
N GLY A 59 -5.32 -16.82 -4.50
CA GLY A 59 -6.78 -16.82 -4.65
C GLY A 59 -7.56 -17.16 -3.37
N ALA A 60 -6.88 -17.17 -2.21
CA ALA A 60 -7.46 -17.46 -0.89
C ALA A 60 -6.59 -16.86 0.22
N PRO A 61 -7.16 -16.56 1.41
CA PRO A 61 -6.37 -16.10 2.55
C PRO A 61 -5.24 -17.07 2.91
N VAL A 62 -4.02 -16.56 2.99
CA VAL A 62 -2.79 -17.30 3.35
C VAL A 62 -2.34 -16.88 4.73
N VAL A 63 -1.79 -17.83 5.49
CA VAL A 63 -1.11 -17.57 6.75
C VAL A 63 0.40 -17.66 6.50
N LEU A 64 1.12 -16.58 6.79
CA LEU A 64 2.58 -16.55 6.66
C LEU A 64 3.25 -17.30 7.81
N ASP A 65 4.25 -18.10 7.51
CA ASP A 65 5.04 -18.80 8.54
C ASP A 65 5.82 -17.82 9.40
N HIS A 66 6.42 -16.83 8.75
CA HIS A 66 7.23 -15.77 9.36
C HIS A 66 6.80 -14.40 8.85
N VAL A 67 7.00 -13.37 9.69
CA VAL A 67 6.83 -11.97 9.31
C VAL A 67 7.99 -11.15 9.85
N GLY A 68 8.52 -10.25 9.05
CA GLY A 68 9.47 -9.24 9.50
C GLY A 68 8.81 -8.24 10.44
N LEU A 69 9.59 -7.74 11.39
CA LEU A 69 9.08 -6.84 12.44
C LEU A 69 9.55 -5.39 12.27
N PHE A 70 10.22 -5.07 11.17
CA PHE A 70 10.68 -3.70 10.95
C PHE A 70 9.51 -2.71 10.82
N ALA A 71 8.50 -3.05 10.02
CA ALA A 71 7.24 -2.33 9.93
C ALA A 71 6.18 -2.97 10.84
N ASP A 72 6.42 -2.99 12.15
CA ASP A 72 5.66 -3.75 13.16
C ASP A 72 4.16 -3.42 13.18
N GLY A 73 3.79 -2.16 12.95
CA GLY A 73 2.40 -1.73 12.84
C GLY A 73 1.63 -2.36 11.67
N ALA A 74 2.33 -2.96 10.69
CA ALA A 74 1.74 -3.70 9.56
C ALA A 74 2.11 -5.19 9.55
N ALA A 75 2.93 -5.66 10.49
CA ALA A 75 3.45 -7.03 10.53
C ALA A 75 2.41 -8.02 11.09
N VAL A 76 1.59 -8.57 10.21
CA VAL A 76 0.58 -9.58 10.58
C VAL A 76 0.78 -10.86 9.81
N LYS A 77 0.52 -12.01 10.46
CA LYS A 77 0.67 -13.34 9.84
C LYS A 77 -0.48 -13.70 8.91
N ALA A 78 -1.65 -13.14 9.12
CA ALA A 78 -2.83 -13.48 8.33
C ALA A 78 -3.68 -12.25 8.09
N VAL A 79 -4.23 -12.16 6.88
CA VAL A 79 -5.23 -11.16 6.53
C VAL A 79 -6.63 -11.62 6.98
N GLY A 80 -7.52 -10.66 7.22
CA GLY A 80 -8.91 -10.99 7.52
C GLY A 80 -9.64 -11.54 6.30
N THR A 81 -10.55 -12.49 6.48
CA THR A 81 -11.33 -13.08 5.39
C THR A 81 -12.13 -12.02 4.62
N GLU A 82 -12.80 -11.11 5.35
CA GLU A 82 -13.59 -10.05 4.73
C GLU A 82 -12.72 -8.98 4.07
N THR A 83 -11.57 -8.63 4.68
CA THR A 83 -10.63 -7.68 4.08
C THR A 83 -10.02 -8.24 2.81
N TYR A 84 -9.65 -9.53 2.79
CA TYR A 84 -9.23 -10.22 1.57
C TYR A 84 -10.31 -10.15 0.47
N ARG A 85 -11.56 -10.51 0.80
CA ARG A 85 -12.66 -10.49 -0.16
C ARG A 85 -12.86 -9.11 -0.80
N LEU A 86 -12.75 -8.05 0.00
CA LEU A 86 -12.89 -6.68 -0.50
C LEU A 86 -11.66 -6.25 -1.31
N CYS A 87 -10.46 -6.58 -0.86
CA CYS A 87 -9.23 -6.28 -1.61
C CYS A 87 -9.21 -7.00 -2.96
N ALA A 88 -9.55 -8.28 -3.01
CA ALA A 88 -9.65 -9.04 -4.25
C ALA A 88 -10.65 -8.44 -5.26
N LYS A 89 -11.67 -7.75 -4.77
CA LYS A 89 -12.68 -7.12 -5.63
C LYS A 89 -12.33 -5.71 -6.08
N TYR A 90 -11.67 -4.92 -5.25
CA TYR A 90 -11.61 -3.47 -5.43
C TYR A 90 -10.20 -2.89 -5.58
N VAL A 91 -9.15 -3.61 -5.16
CA VAL A 91 -7.77 -3.13 -5.24
C VAL A 91 -7.22 -3.32 -6.65
N ASP A 92 -6.54 -2.31 -7.20
CA ASP A 92 -5.97 -2.37 -8.54
C ASP A 92 -4.63 -3.13 -8.58
N GLY A 93 -3.93 -3.22 -7.46
CA GLY A 93 -2.68 -3.96 -7.36
C GLY A 93 -2.01 -3.83 -5.99
N MET A 94 -1.00 -4.65 -5.78
CA MET A 94 -0.16 -4.63 -4.59
C MET A 94 1.27 -4.25 -4.98
N VAL A 95 1.96 -3.57 -4.08
CA VAL A 95 3.38 -3.22 -4.17
C VAL A 95 4.06 -3.73 -2.92
N THR A 96 5.16 -4.44 -3.06
CA THR A 96 6.01 -4.82 -1.93
C THR A 96 7.27 -3.98 -1.93
N VAL A 97 7.70 -3.55 -0.75
CA VAL A 97 8.90 -2.74 -0.53
C VAL A 97 9.78 -3.40 0.52
N ASP A 98 11.09 -3.25 0.37
CA ASP A 98 12.05 -3.74 1.35
C ASP A 98 12.33 -2.73 2.45
N ASN A 99 13.15 -3.12 3.44
CA ASN A 99 13.48 -2.27 4.58
C ASN A 99 14.28 -1.02 4.17
N ASP A 100 15.12 -1.11 3.14
CA ASP A 100 15.90 0.04 2.66
C ASP A 100 14.99 1.06 1.96
N GLU A 101 14.01 0.61 1.19
CA GLU A 101 12.99 1.45 0.58
C GLU A 101 12.10 2.12 1.64
N ILE A 102 11.74 1.40 2.72
CA ILE A 102 10.99 1.97 3.85
C ILE A 102 11.83 3.04 4.55
N CYS A 103 13.14 2.79 4.81
CA CYS A 103 14.04 3.77 5.39
C CYS A 103 14.19 5.02 4.50
N ALA A 104 14.30 4.84 3.19
CA ALA A 104 14.31 5.95 2.24
C ALA A 104 13.02 6.77 2.31
N GLY A 105 11.85 6.10 2.40
CA GLY A 105 10.56 6.74 2.58
C GLY A 105 10.45 7.55 3.88
N ILE A 106 10.96 7.03 5.01
CA ILE A 106 11.02 7.75 6.29
C ILE A 106 11.86 9.02 6.13
N LYS A 107 13.06 8.89 5.53
CA LYS A 107 13.97 10.02 5.32
C LYS A 107 13.32 11.08 4.44
N GLN A 108 12.77 10.69 3.29
CA GLN A 108 12.11 11.60 2.36
C GLN A 108 10.93 12.32 3.04
N GLY A 109 10.08 11.58 3.74
CA GLY A 109 8.95 12.14 4.47
C GLY A 109 9.38 13.22 5.47
N PHE A 110 10.47 12.98 6.20
CA PHE A 110 11.03 13.95 7.13
C PHE A 110 11.64 15.17 6.40
N GLU A 111 12.37 14.97 5.33
CA GLU A 111 13.00 16.06 4.57
C GLU A 111 11.95 17.00 3.96
N ASP A 112 10.85 16.43 3.43
CA ASP A 112 9.82 17.19 2.74
C ASP A 112 8.83 17.88 3.69
N THR A 113 8.46 17.21 4.80
CA THR A 113 7.35 17.66 5.66
C THR A 113 7.75 17.98 7.10
N ARG A 114 8.96 17.60 7.54
CA ARG A 114 9.42 17.61 8.93
C ARG A 114 8.60 16.70 9.88
N CYS A 115 7.85 15.76 9.29
CA CYS A 115 7.13 14.74 10.07
C CYS A 115 7.99 13.48 10.20
N VAL A 116 8.05 12.92 11.39
CA VAL A 116 8.67 11.62 11.63
C VAL A 116 7.63 10.53 11.43
N LEU A 117 7.86 9.67 10.45
CA LEU A 117 6.99 8.52 10.18
C LEU A 117 7.56 7.28 10.87
N GLU A 118 6.70 6.47 11.47
CA GLU A 118 7.06 5.10 11.84
C GLU A 118 7.21 4.22 10.57
N PRO A 119 7.91 3.09 10.62
CA PRO A 119 8.13 2.25 9.45
C PRO A 119 6.83 1.83 8.73
N ALA A 120 5.80 1.41 9.48
CA ALA A 120 4.51 1.06 8.90
C ALA A 120 3.81 2.26 8.23
N GLY A 121 3.95 3.47 8.79
CA GLY A 121 3.44 4.70 8.21
C GLY A 121 4.16 5.12 6.92
N ALA A 122 5.43 4.75 6.77
CA ALA A 122 6.23 5.07 5.60
C ALA A 122 6.01 4.13 4.42
N LEU A 123 5.37 2.95 4.61
CA LEU A 123 5.11 1.97 3.55
C LEU A 123 4.47 2.60 2.31
N ALA A 124 3.42 3.39 2.51
CA ALA A 124 2.70 4.01 1.39
C ALA A 124 3.61 4.96 0.59
N LEU A 125 4.46 5.73 1.26
CA LEU A 125 5.41 6.64 0.62
C LEU A 125 6.52 5.88 -0.13
N ALA A 126 7.06 4.81 0.47
CA ALA A 126 8.02 3.92 -0.18
C ALA A 126 7.42 3.28 -1.45
N GLY A 127 6.17 2.83 -1.38
CA GLY A 127 5.46 2.25 -2.53
C GLY A 127 5.27 3.25 -3.68
N VAL A 128 5.03 4.53 -3.40
CA VAL A 128 5.00 5.57 -4.44
C VAL A 128 6.36 5.69 -5.10
N GLY A 129 7.44 5.72 -4.32
CA GLY A 129 8.82 5.79 -4.82
C GLY A 129 9.17 4.60 -5.73
N ALA A 130 8.85 3.38 -5.29
CA ALA A 130 9.11 2.16 -6.06
C ALA A 130 8.38 2.18 -7.42
N VAL A 131 7.11 2.58 -7.46
CA VAL A 131 6.34 2.65 -8.72
C VAL A 131 6.88 3.75 -9.63
N ALA A 132 7.25 4.91 -9.09
CA ALA A 132 7.83 6.00 -9.88
C ALA A 132 9.15 5.57 -10.54
N CYS A 133 10.03 4.89 -9.80
CA CYS A 133 11.31 4.38 -10.31
C CYS A 133 11.09 3.39 -11.47
N LEU A 134 10.16 2.44 -11.35
CA LEU A 134 9.82 1.49 -12.41
C LEU A 134 9.29 2.17 -13.68
N GLN A 135 8.52 3.25 -13.55
CA GLN A 135 8.00 4.01 -14.68
C GLN A 135 9.12 4.78 -15.41
N ASP A 136 10.07 5.34 -14.69
CA ASP A 136 11.19 6.06 -15.27
C ASP A 136 12.14 5.10 -16.00
N GLU A 137 12.40 3.91 -15.44
CA GLU A 137 13.18 2.87 -16.13
C GLU A 137 12.50 2.37 -17.41
N ALA A 138 11.18 2.20 -17.38
CA ALA A 138 10.42 1.79 -18.56
C ALA A 138 10.48 2.84 -19.68
N ARG A 139 10.44 4.14 -19.32
CA ARG A 139 10.59 5.25 -20.26
C ARG A 139 12.00 5.36 -20.85
N ALA A 140 13.02 5.03 -20.05
CA ALA A 140 14.41 5.08 -20.50
C ALA A 140 14.76 3.96 -21.49
N ARG A 141 13.98 2.88 -21.54
CA ARG A 141 14.17 1.72 -22.45
C ARG A 141 13.35 1.79 -23.75
N SER A 142 12.46 2.76 -23.87
CA SER A 142 11.61 3.01 -25.05
C SER A 142 12.16 4.14 -25.93
#